data_1f550aeccfb8d4c7448e68fd993a33d7
#
_entry.id   1f550aeccfb8d4c7448e68fd993a33d7
#
_cell.length_a   1.000
_cell.length_b   1.000
_cell.length_c   1.000
_cell.angle_alpha   90.00
_cell.angle_beta   90.00
_cell.angle_gamma   90.00
#
_symmetry.space_group_name_H-M   'P 1'
#
loop_
_entity.id
_entity.type
_entity.pdbx_description
1 polymer ?
#
loop_
_entity_poly.entity_id
_entity_poly.type
_entity_poly.pdbx_seq_one_letter_code
_entity_poly.pdbx_strand_id
1 'polypeptide(L)'
;MAYDAVILGAGPAGLAVAHAMLRAGAQVKVLEPAARVGGSIRTHREDGWIVETGPNTLQLEGAEDEALMAAYGLGEVMQSADMRAARRYIFARGELHGLGPSPLTLLTGRLLTWGGKLRLLSEPFRAKGGHAGETVVEFATRRFGPEAAAMLMDPIVSGVHAGDPARLVMASCFPRIHALEQDHGSVLGGLRRGPKTKRTVVGFPGGMRQLAEAMASRLPAEDLRLGVVTTSLRRDARGWHVAWRGPDGAEEGVSAKYLVVTAPCWHWASLPFDETVTPFLRDWENTQVPPVTVVARGYAREDVPHPLDGFGYLTPGGERRDVLGCLFPSSVLPGRAPEGHVLLCCFIGGDRRPELARLPDEALRRLVDDELATTLGIRKAPAREWIERWERAIPQYDAGQPRREAALAQAEAAHPGLRFHGAFRGGISLMQTLRGGDALGRSLAKA
;
A
#
# COMPACT_ATOMS: atom_id res chain seq x y z
N MET A 1 -30.46 -1.46 19.70
CA MET A 1 -29.31 -1.10 20.56
C MET A 1 -28.53 -0.02 19.84
N ALA A 2 -28.00 0.94 20.54
CA ALA A 2 -27.16 1.98 19.96
C ALA A 2 -25.70 1.47 19.97
N TYR A 3 -25.04 1.41 18.83
CA TYR A 3 -23.62 1.11 18.72
C TYR A 3 -22.77 2.33 19.09
N ASP A 4 -21.54 2.10 19.54
CA ASP A 4 -20.56 3.19 19.65
C ASP A 4 -20.12 3.66 18.27
N ALA A 5 -19.90 2.74 17.34
CA ALA A 5 -19.57 3.09 15.96
C ALA A 5 -20.18 2.14 14.91
N VAL A 6 -20.55 2.71 13.76
CA VAL A 6 -20.70 1.97 12.50
C VAL A 6 -19.52 2.31 11.60
N ILE A 7 -18.91 1.27 11.02
CA ILE A 7 -17.73 1.36 10.18
C ILE A 7 -18.10 0.87 8.78
N LEU A 8 -17.91 1.72 7.77
CA LEU A 8 -18.15 1.38 6.37
C LEU A 8 -16.86 0.87 5.72
N GLY A 9 -16.78 -0.42 5.49
CA GLY A 9 -15.68 -1.15 4.90
C GLY A 9 -14.99 -2.11 5.86
N ALA A 10 -14.84 -3.38 5.45
CA ALA A 10 -14.09 -4.43 6.15
C ALA A 10 -12.70 -4.66 5.52
N GLY A 11 -12.11 -3.61 4.95
CA GLY A 11 -10.69 -3.57 4.57
C GLY A 11 -9.79 -3.41 5.80
N PRO A 12 -8.44 -3.39 5.61
CA PRO A 12 -7.49 -3.24 6.71
C PRO A 12 -7.76 -2.02 7.60
N ALA A 13 -8.17 -0.90 6.99
CA ALA A 13 -8.48 0.34 7.69
C ALA A 13 -9.65 0.16 8.67
N GLY A 14 -10.79 -0.36 8.18
CA GLY A 14 -11.99 -0.55 8.98
C GLY A 14 -11.81 -1.61 10.05
N LEU A 15 -11.18 -2.73 9.70
CA LEU A 15 -10.89 -3.79 10.66
C LEU A 15 -9.95 -3.31 11.78
N ALA A 16 -8.97 -2.45 11.49
CA ALA A 16 -8.08 -1.89 12.50
C ALA A 16 -8.82 -0.98 13.48
N VAL A 17 -9.71 -0.10 12.97
CA VAL A 17 -10.58 0.75 13.82
C VAL A 17 -11.49 -0.13 14.68
N ALA A 18 -12.20 -1.09 14.07
CA ALA A 18 -13.10 -1.99 14.76
C ALA A 18 -12.40 -2.75 15.89
N HIS A 19 -11.26 -3.36 15.59
CA HIS A 19 -10.48 -4.12 16.56
C HIS A 19 -10.00 -3.26 17.73
N ALA A 20 -9.54 -2.03 17.48
CA ALA A 20 -9.10 -1.12 18.53
C ALA A 20 -10.26 -0.70 19.46
N MET A 21 -11.44 -0.43 18.90
CA MET A 21 -12.65 -0.10 19.66
C MET A 21 -13.14 -1.29 20.49
N LEU A 22 -13.20 -2.48 19.90
CA LEU A 22 -13.58 -3.72 20.61
C LEU A 22 -12.65 -4.02 21.79
N ARG A 23 -11.35 -3.85 21.64
CA ARG A 23 -10.38 -4.00 22.73
C ARG A 23 -10.61 -3.04 23.88
N ALA A 24 -11.22 -1.91 23.63
CA ALA A 24 -11.62 -0.93 24.64
C ALA A 24 -13.04 -1.16 25.18
N GLY A 25 -13.71 -2.24 24.78
CA GLY A 25 -15.05 -2.61 25.25
C GLY A 25 -16.21 -1.93 24.52
N ALA A 26 -15.94 -1.22 23.42
CA ALA A 26 -16.96 -0.54 22.62
C ALA A 26 -17.73 -1.53 21.72
N GLN A 27 -19.00 -1.21 21.43
CA GLN A 27 -19.85 -1.95 20.51
C GLN A 27 -19.70 -1.35 19.09
N VAL A 28 -19.27 -2.16 18.14
CA VAL A 28 -19.04 -1.72 16.77
C VAL A 28 -19.77 -2.59 15.76
N LYS A 29 -20.28 -1.97 14.70
CA LYS A 29 -20.85 -2.67 13.54
C LYS A 29 -20.05 -2.35 12.30
N VAL A 30 -19.68 -3.38 11.54
CA VAL A 30 -18.92 -3.24 10.28
C VAL A 30 -19.79 -3.66 9.11
N LEU A 31 -19.90 -2.79 8.10
CA LEU A 31 -20.67 -3.00 6.88
C LEU A 31 -19.72 -3.07 5.68
N GLU A 32 -19.79 -4.15 4.89
CA GLU A 32 -18.91 -4.39 3.74
C GLU A 32 -19.74 -4.81 2.53
N PRO A 33 -19.62 -4.13 1.38
CA PRO A 33 -20.37 -4.50 0.18
C PRO A 33 -19.89 -5.79 -0.47
N ALA A 34 -18.62 -6.18 -0.29
CA ALA A 34 -18.13 -7.45 -0.80
C ALA A 34 -18.55 -8.63 0.09
N ALA A 35 -18.63 -9.82 -0.51
CA ALA A 35 -18.89 -11.06 0.22
C ALA A 35 -17.68 -11.57 1.03
N ARG A 36 -16.62 -10.76 1.16
CA ARG A 36 -15.38 -11.10 1.86
C ARG A 36 -14.77 -9.90 2.57
N VAL A 37 -14.00 -10.15 3.62
CA VAL A 37 -13.16 -9.14 4.28
C VAL A 37 -11.84 -8.93 3.55
N GLY A 38 -11.10 -7.88 3.94
CA GLY A 38 -9.71 -7.64 3.54
C GLY A 38 -9.53 -6.56 2.49
N GLY A 39 -10.60 -6.10 1.82
CA GLY A 39 -10.50 -5.01 0.83
C GLY A 39 -9.42 -5.26 -0.22
N SER A 40 -8.35 -4.46 -0.23
CA SER A 40 -7.21 -4.59 -1.15
C SER A 40 -6.31 -5.80 -0.87
N ILE A 41 -6.41 -6.45 0.27
CA ILE A 41 -5.70 -7.71 0.54
C ILE A 41 -6.37 -8.81 -0.27
N ARG A 42 -5.62 -9.44 -1.16
CA ARG A 42 -6.10 -10.55 -1.97
C ARG A 42 -5.02 -11.62 -2.12
N THR A 43 -5.30 -12.79 -1.60
CA THR A 43 -4.43 -13.97 -1.64
C THR A 43 -5.14 -15.11 -2.35
N HIS A 44 -4.52 -15.67 -3.38
CA HIS A 44 -4.92 -16.92 -4.00
C HIS A 44 -4.16 -18.07 -3.36
N ARG A 45 -4.86 -19.17 -3.05
CA ARG A 45 -4.29 -20.38 -2.45
C ARG A 45 -4.78 -21.58 -3.25
N GLU A 46 -3.89 -22.23 -3.95
CA GLU A 46 -4.20 -23.46 -4.71
C GLU A 46 -2.94 -24.27 -4.96
N ASP A 47 -3.04 -25.58 -4.90
CA ASP A 47 -1.98 -26.53 -5.25
C ASP A 47 -0.59 -26.19 -4.65
N GLY A 48 -0.54 -25.73 -3.41
CA GLY A 48 0.69 -25.34 -2.72
C GLY A 48 1.23 -23.95 -3.10
N TRP A 49 0.54 -23.22 -3.98
CA TRP A 49 0.85 -21.82 -4.28
C TRP A 49 0.12 -20.88 -3.33
N ILE A 50 0.82 -19.83 -2.89
CA ILE A 50 0.25 -18.71 -2.13
C ILE A 50 0.64 -17.43 -2.84
N VAL A 51 -0.30 -16.85 -3.56
CA VAL A 51 -0.08 -15.72 -4.48
C VAL A 51 -0.78 -14.48 -3.96
N GLU A 52 0.00 -13.43 -3.70
CA GLU A 52 -0.54 -12.12 -3.35
C GLU A 52 -0.71 -11.28 -4.61
N THR A 53 -1.92 -10.82 -4.86
CA THR A 53 -2.21 -9.88 -5.95
C THR A 53 -2.55 -8.46 -5.45
N GLY A 54 -2.60 -8.28 -4.13
CA GLY A 54 -2.61 -7.01 -3.42
C GLY A 54 -1.29 -6.75 -2.69
N PRO A 55 -1.29 -6.25 -1.44
CA PRO A 55 -0.09 -6.12 -0.61
C PRO A 55 0.60 -7.48 -0.40
N ASN A 56 1.90 -7.55 -0.70
CA ASN A 56 2.66 -8.81 -0.64
C ASN A 56 3.25 -9.09 0.74
N THR A 57 3.61 -8.04 1.48
CA THR A 57 4.28 -8.12 2.78
C THR A 57 3.88 -6.95 3.66
N LEU A 58 4.19 -7.07 4.96
CA LEU A 58 4.19 -5.97 5.92
C LEU A 58 5.62 -5.56 6.25
N GLN A 59 5.86 -4.26 6.44
CA GLN A 59 7.10 -3.76 7.00
C GLN A 59 6.84 -3.23 8.40
N LEU A 60 7.34 -3.94 9.40
CA LEU A 60 7.27 -3.53 10.81
C LEU A 60 8.42 -2.58 11.14
N GLU A 61 8.16 -1.59 11.97
CA GLU A 61 9.14 -0.62 12.46
C GLU A 61 9.12 -0.58 14.00
N GLY A 62 9.78 -1.55 14.62
CA GLY A 62 9.96 -1.61 16.07
C GLY A 62 8.82 -2.30 16.83
N ALA A 63 8.92 -2.22 18.17
CA ALA A 63 8.09 -2.99 19.10
C ALA A 63 6.60 -2.64 19.08
N GLU A 64 6.24 -1.41 18.71
CA GLU A 64 4.83 -1.00 18.65
C GLU A 64 4.07 -1.76 17.55
N ASP A 65 4.71 -1.99 16.41
CA ASP A 65 4.11 -2.78 15.33
C ASP A 65 4.03 -4.26 15.69
N GLU A 66 5.06 -4.79 16.34
CA GLU A 66 5.06 -6.16 16.84
C GLU A 66 3.93 -6.35 17.86
N ALA A 67 3.75 -5.41 18.78
CA ALA A 67 2.65 -5.42 19.73
C ALA A 67 1.26 -5.32 19.07
N LEU A 68 1.15 -4.54 17.98
CA LEU A 68 -0.09 -4.47 17.21
C LEU A 68 -0.41 -5.80 16.51
N MET A 69 0.58 -6.46 15.94
CA MET A 69 0.40 -7.80 15.35
C MET A 69 0.02 -8.84 16.42
N ALA A 70 0.64 -8.78 17.59
CA ALA A 70 0.28 -9.62 18.73
C ALA A 70 -1.17 -9.38 19.19
N ALA A 71 -1.61 -8.12 19.21
CA ALA A 71 -2.99 -7.76 19.54
C ALA A 71 -3.99 -8.36 18.54
N TYR A 72 -3.64 -8.50 17.26
CA TYR A 72 -4.44 -9.20 16.26
C TYR A 72 -4.38 -10.73 16.39
N GLY A 73 -3.56 -11.26 17.31
CA GLY A 73 -3.36 -12.70 17.49
C GLY A 73 -2.40 -13.32 16.48
N LEU A 74 -1.55 -12.51 15.88
CA LEU A 74 -0.66 -12.90 14.78
C LEU A 74 0.83 -12.89 15.15
N GLY A 75 1.18 -12.47 16.37
CA GLY A 75 2.57 -12.31 16.78
C GLY A 75 3.44 -13.56 16.60
N GLU A 76 2.92 -14.74 16.94
CA GLU A 76 3.66 -16.01 16.86
C GLU A 76 3.65 -16.66 15.46
N VAL A 77 2.71 -16.29 14.60
CA VAL A 77 2.58 -16.89 13.26
C VAL A 77 3.23 -16.06 12.16
N MET A 78 3.78 -14.90 12.50
CA MET A 78 4.50 -14.08 11.53
C MET A 78 5.74 -14.79 11.02
N GLN A 79 5.95 -14.74 9.71
CA GLN A 79 7.16 -15.22 9.04
C GLN A 79 8.00 -14.01 8.63
N SER A 80 9.23 -13.92 9.14
CA SER A 80 10.17 -12.90 8.69
C SER A 80 10.72 -13.22 7.31
N ALA A 81 10.96 -12.18 6.51
CA ALA A 81 11.58 -12.33 5.20
C ALA A 81 12.98 -12.95 5.33
N ASP A 82 13.34 -13.81 4.38
CA ASP A 82 14.69 -14.40 4.31
C ASP A 82 15.72 -13.29 4.07
N MET A 83 16.75 -13.24 4.94
CA MET A 83 17.84 -12.27 4.83
C MET A 83 18.61 -12.42 3.51
N ARG A 84 18.60 -13.59 2.89
CA ARG A 84 19.17 -13.80 1.55
C ARG A 84 18.46 -13.00 0.48
N ALA A 85 17.17 -12.69 0.64
CA ALA A 85 16.38 -11.84 -0.23
C ALA A 85 16.45 -10.35 0.14
N ALA A 86 17.38 -9.91 1.00
CA ALA A 86 17.52 -8.49 1.38
C ALA A 86 18.01 -7.58 0.24
N ARG A 87 18.61 -8.16 -0.80
CA ARG A 87 19.04 -7.44 -2.00
C ARG A 87 17.83 -6.96 -2.79
N ARG A 88 17.90 -5.75 -3.32
CA ARG A 88 16.93 -5.18 -4.26
C ARG A 88 17.64 -4.86 -5.55
N TYR A 89 16.98 -5.13 -6.67
CA TYR A 89 17.56 -4.87 -7.97
C TYR A 89 16.90 -3.65 -8.63
N ILE A 90 17.70 -2.92 -9.39
CA ILE A 90 17.23 -1.93 -10.35
C ILE A 90 17.66 -2.42 -11.74
N PHE A 91 16.69 -2.61 -12.64
CA PHE A 91 16.99 -2.92 -14.03
C PHE A 91 17.29 -1.62 -14.78
N ALA A 92 18.52 -1.43 -15.18
CA ALA A 92 18.94 -0.24 -15.91
C ALA A 92 20.07 -0.59 -16.88
N ARG A 93 20.09 0.07 -18.05
CA ARG A 93 21.12 -0.13 -19.09
C ARG A 93 21.28 -1.57 -19.50
N GLY A 94 20.18 -2.34 -19.57
CA GLY A 94 20.16 -3.73 -20.00
C GLY A 94 20.59 -4.77 -18.98
N GLU A 95 20.89 -4.38 -17.72
CA GLU A 95 21.32 -5.31 -16.66
C GLU A 95 20.66 -5.03 -15.30
N LEU A 96 20.63 -6.04 -14.43
CA LEU A 96 20.15 -5.93 -13.06
C LEU A 96 21.27 -5.48 -12.11
N HIS A 97 21.11 -4.29 -11.54
CA HIS A 97 22.04 -3.72 -10.55
C HIS A 97 21.56 -4.06 -9.13
N GLY A 98 22.26 -4.97 -8.47
CA GLY A 98 21.91 -5.38 -7.10
C GLY A 98 22.32 -4.35 -6.06
N LEU A 99 21.37 -3.89 -5.26
CA LEU A 99 21.56 -3.01 -4.11
C LEU A 99 21.36 -3.82 -2.83
N GLY A 100 22.43 -4.04 -2.09
CA GLY A 100 22.38 -4.71 -0.79
C GLY A 100 21.90 -3.76 0.33
N PRO A 101 21.74 -4.28 1.55
CA PRO A 101 21.28 -3.48 2.69
C PRO A 101 22.31 -2.43 3.15
N SER A 102 23.58 -2.58 2.79
CA SER A 102 24.61 -1.60 3.10
C SER A 102 24.64 -0.46 2.06
N PRO A 103 24.70 0.81 2.49
CA PRO A 103 24.90 1.95 1.58
C PRO A 103 26.17 1.84 0.72
N LEU A 104 27.15 1.06 1.15
CA LEU A 104 28.39 0.83 0.40
C LEU A 104 28.12 0.16 -0.95
N THR A 105 27.10 -0.67 -1.05
CA THR A 105 26.73 -1.34 -2.32
C THR A 105 26.33 -0.34 -3.41
N LEU A 106 25.74 0.79 -3.04
CA LEU A 106 25.46 1.87 -3.97
C LEU A 106 26.73 2.58 -4.44
N LEU A 107 27.71 2.76 -3.55
CA LEU A 107 28.96 3.43 -3.87
C LEU A 107 29.90 2.54 -4.72
N THR A 108 29.93 1.25 -4.45
CA THR A 108 30.76 0.27 -5.20
C THR A 108 30.08 -0.24 -6.48
N GLY A 109 28.75 -0.20 -6.54
CA GLY A 109 27.96 -0.66 -7.69
C GLY A 109 28.12 0.25 -8.91
N ARG A 110 27.59 -0.22 -10.07
CA ARG A 110 27.65 0.47 -11.36
C ARG A 110 26.38 1.28 -11.68
N LEU A 111 25.37 1.27 -10.81
CA LEU A 111 24.09 1.95 -11.05
C LEU A 111 24.27 3.46 -11.24
N LEU A 112 25.11 4.08 -10.43
CA LEU A 112 25.44 5.51 -10.54
C LEU A 112 26.85 5.70 -11.09
N THR A 113 27.01 6.74 -11.92
CA THR A 113 28.33 7.21 -12.36
C THR A 113 29.13 7.77 -11.17
N TRP A 114 30.44 7.93 -11.33
CA TRP A 114 31.25 8.58 -10.28
C TRP A 114 30.78 10.00 -9.99
N GLY A 115 30.36 10.76 -11.01
CA GLY A 115 29.77 12.09 -10.83
C GLY A 115 28.48 12.05 -10.00
N GLY A 116 27.59 11.10 -10.31
CA GLY A 116 26.36 10.86 -9.55
C GLY A 116 26.61 10.48 -8.09
N LYS A 117 27.62 9.62 -7.83
CA LYS A 117 28.03 9.24 -6.47
C LYS A 117 28.56 10.43 -5.68
N LEU A 118 29.45 11.23 -6.27
CA LEU A 118 29.97 12.44 -5.65
C LEU A 118 28.86 13.45 -5.39
N ARG A 119 27.94 13.62 -6.33
CA ARG A 119 26.79 14.50 -6.16
C ARG A 119 25.88 14.04 -5.01
N LEU A 120 25.61 12.74 -4.90
CA LEU A 120 24.85 12.15 -3.79
C LEU A 120 25.57 12.36 -2.45
N LEU A 121 26.86 12.09 -2.38
CA LEU A 121 27.67 12.26 -1.17
C LEU A 121 27.78 13.73 -0.73
N SER A 122 27.66 14.68 -1.66
CA SER A 122 27.64 16.11 -1.36
C SER A 122 26.32 16.61 -0.76
N GLU A 123 25.30 15.75 -0.62
CA GLU A 123 23.98 16.12 -0.10
C GLU A 123 24.03 16.84 1.25
N PRO A 124 24.84 16.45 2.26
CA PRO A 124 24.87 17.14 3.55
C PRO A 124 25.36 18.60 3.49
N PHE A 125 26.06 18.96 2.43
CA PHE A 125 26.58 20.33 2.23
C PHE A 125 25.65 21.21 1.39
N ARG A 126 24.48 20.69 0.98
CA ARG A 126 23.50 21.44 0.21
C ARG A 126 22.61 22.26 1.14
N ALA A 127 22.36 23.50 0.74
CA ALA A 127 21.44 24.36 1.47
C ALA A 127 20.05 23.70 1.60
N LYS A 128 19.44 23.84 2.76
CA LYS A 128 18.04 23.54 2.98
C LYS A 128 17.20 24.43 2.06
N GLY A 129 16.14 23.87 1.51
CA GLY A 129 15.28 24.60 0.56
C GLY A 129 14.04 23.81 0.22
N GLY A 130 13.46 24.13 -0.94
CA GLY A 130 12.20 23.59 -1.40
C GLY A 130 11.05 24.57 -1.20
N HIS A 131 9.87 24.16 -1.65
CA HIS A 131 8.63 24.94 -1.56
C HIS A 131 7.44 24.04 -1.17
N ALA A 132 6.36 24.67 -0.73
CA ALA A 132 5.12 23.94 -0.48
C ALA A 132 4.65 23.27 -1.79
N GLY A 133 4.38 21.96 -1.73
CA GLY A 133 4.00 21.19 -2.92
C GLY A 133 5.18 20.69 -3.78
N GLU A 134 6.44 20.84 -3.31
CA GLU A 134 7.62 20.29 -4.01
C GLU A 134 7.39 18.81 -4.34
N THR A 135 7.55 18.47 -5.61
CA THR A 135 7.38 17.09 -6.08
C THR A 135 8.54 16.19 -5.67
N VAL A 136 8.34 14.88 -5.73
CA VAL A 136 9.39 13.91 -5.39
C VAL A 136 10.59 14.07 -6.31
N VAL A 137 10.39 14.31 -7.62
CA VAL A 137 11.50 14.48 -8.57
C VAL A 137 12.25 15.79 -8.33
N GLU A 138 11.56 16.89 -8.02
CA GLU A 138 12.19 18.18 -7.67
C GLU A 138 13.05 18.05 -6.42
N PHE A 139 12.47 17.52 -5.35
CA PHE A 139 13.16 17.22 -4.10
C PHE A 139 14.41 16.35 -4.33
N ALA A 140 14.24 15.21 -4.99
CA ALA A 140 15.32 14.26 -5.21
C ALA A 140 16.44 14.87 -6.07
N THR A 141 16.09 15.63 -7.12
CA THR A 141 17.07 16.29 -8.00
C THR A 141 17.85 17.36 -7.22
N ARG A 142 17.15 18.17 -6.44
CA ARG A 142 17.75 19.21 -5.60
C ARG A 142 18.68 18.63 -4.53
N ARG A 143 18.24 17.60 -3.82
CA ARG A 143 19.00 16.98 -2.72
C ARG A 143 20.07 16.02 -3.22
N PHE A 144 19.70 15.04 -4.03
CA PHE A 144 20.57 13.92 -4.38
C PHE A 144 21.22 14.05 -5.76
N GLY A 145 20.69 14.93 -6.60
CA GLY A 145 21.10 15.12 -8.00
C GLY A 145 20.27 14.33 -8.99
N PRO A 146 20.29 14.74 -10.29
CA PRO A 146 19.39 14.20 -11.31
C PRO A 146 19.57 12.69 -11.54
N GLU A 147 20.80 12.18 -11.50
CA GLU A 147 21.04 10.75 -11.73
C GLU A 147 20.48 9.89 -10.58
N ALA A 148 20.69 10.29 -9.31
CA ALA A 148 20.13 9.59 -8.18
C ALA A 148 18.60 9.72 -8.12
N ALA A 149 18.05 10.86 -8.53
CA ALA A 149 16.60 11.04 -8.68
C ALA A 149 16.03 10.04 -9.69
N ALA A 150 16.63 9.90 -10.87
CA ALA A 150 16.16 9.02 -11.94
C ALA A 150 16.40 7.53 -11.63
N MET A 151 17.54 7.16 -11.02
CA MET A 151 17.94 5.76 -10.85
C MET A 151 17.50 5.15 -9.50
N LEU A 152 17.16 5.98 -8.50
CA LEU A 152 16.77 5.49 -7.17
C LEU A 152 15.34 5.93 -6.81
N MET A 153 15.05 7.24 -6.85
CA MET A 153 13.75 7.71 -6.38
C MET A 153 12.63 7.41 -7.36
N ASP A 154 12.89 7.54 -8.66
CA ASP A 154 11.89 7.24 -9.68
C ASP A 154 11.40 5.78 -9.62
N PRO A 155 12.25 4.72 -9.65
CA PRO A 155 11.78 3.36 -9.54
C PRO A 155 11.12 3.05 -8.17
N ILE A 156 11.53 3.70 -7.08
CA ILE A 156 10.86 3.54 -5.78
C ILE A 156 9.44 4.09 -5.87
N VAL A 157 9.23 5.28 -6.44
CA VAL A 157 7.90 5.87 -6.60
C VAL A 157 7.03 5.02 -7.52
N SER A 158 7.53 4.65 -8.68
CA SER A 158 6.77 3.82 -9.63
C SER A 158 6.43 2.44 -9.07
N GLY A 159 7.36 1.82 -8.32
CA GLY A 159 7.15 0.49 -7.74
C GLY A 159 6.28 0.48 -6.48
N VAL A 160 6.32 1.54 -5.65
CA VAL A 160 5.56 1.60 -4.39
C VAL A 160 4.22 2.31 -4.56
N HIS A 161 4.17 3.39 -5.34
CA HIS A 161 2.97 4.19 -5.54
C HIS A 161 2.29 3.91 -6.89
N ALA A 162 2.91 3.14 -7.79
CA ALA A 162 2.53 3.05 -9.20
C ALA A 162 2.32 4.44 -9.83
N GLY A 163 3.06 5.44 -9.35
CA GLY A 163 2.87 6.86 -9.60
C GLY A 163 3.99 7.49 -10.44
N ASP A 164 3.79 8.77 -10.76
CA ASP A 164 4.80 9.61 -11.40
C ASP A 164 5.45 10.55 -10.37
N PRO A 165 6.77 10.46 -10.09
CA PRO A 165 7.45 11.35 -9.14
C PRO A 165 7.40 12.84 -9.53
N ALA A 166 7.08 13.17 -10.79
CA ALA A 166 6.87 14.55 -11.22
C ALA A 166 5.51 15.14 -10.79
N ARG A 167 4.59 14.30 -10.33
CA ARG A 167 3.24 14.70 -9.89
C ARG A 167 3.01 14.52 -8.40
N LEU A 168 3.72 13.60 -7.79
CA LEU A 168 3.56 13.27 -6.36
C LEU A 168 4.33 14.25 -5.47
N VAL A 169 3.68 14.71 -4.40
CA VAL A 169 4.26 15.67 -3.44
C VAL A 169 5.12 14.96 -2.41
N MET A 170 6.36 15.41 -2.27
CA MET A 170 7.35 14.79 -1.39
C MET A 170 6.90 14.71 0.08
N ALA A 171 6.35 15.80 0.61
CA ALA A 171 5.91 15.86 2.00
C ALA A 171 4.75 14.89 2.29
N SER A 172 3.87 14.63 1.31
CA SER A 172 2.73 13.73 1.44
C SER A 172 3.13 12.26 1.25
N CYS A 173 4.00 11.96 0.27
CA CYS A 173 4.40 10.59 -0.05
C CYS A 173 5.49 10.04 0.87
N PHE A 174 6.46 10.88 1.23
CA PHE A 174 7.62 10.50 2.04
C PHE A 174 7.84 11.49 3.21
N PRO A 175 6.85 11.64 4.13
CA PRO A 175 6.90 12.65 5.18
C PRO A 175 8.13 12.51 6.06
N ARG A 176 8.57 11.27 6.33
CA ARG A 176 9.78 11.02 7.13
C ARG A 176 11.06 11.53 6.45
N ILE A 177 11.23 11.29 5.14
CA ILE A 177 12.40 11.76 4.39
C ILE A 177 12.36 13.28 4.29
N HIS A 178 11.19 13.86 4.06
CA HIS A 178 11.00 15.31 4.05
C HIS A 178 11.35 15.93 5.41
N ALA A 179 10.88 15.36 6.52
CA ALA A 179 11.19 15.81 7.88
C ALA A 179 12.70 15.78 8.20
N LEU A 180 13.44 14.77 7.71
CA LEU A 180 14.92 14.73 7.91
C LEU A 180 15.62 15.97 7.37
N GLU A 181 15.21 16.50 6.21
CA GLU A 181 15.74 17.75 5.71
C GLU A 181 15.28 18.93 6.57
N GLN A 182 13.98 18.94 6.96
CA GLN A 182 13.43 20.04 7.75
C GLN A 182 14.12 20.16 9.13
N ASP A 183 14.35 19.04 9.79
CA ASP A 183 14.86 19.00 11.16
C ASP A 183 16.38 19.07 11.22
N HIS A 184 17.07 18.49 10.23
CA HIS A 184 18.54 18.34 10.26
C HIS A 184 19.27 19.09 9.15
N GLY A 185 18.55 19.76 8.23
CA GLY A 185 19.12 20.43 7.06
C GLY A 185 19.64 19.46 5.97
N SER A 186 19.62 18.15 6.24
CA SER A 186 20.15 17.09 5.37
C SER A 186 19.45 15.78 5.60
N VAL A 187 19.11 15.08 4.53
CA VAL A 187 18.54 13.74 4.59
C VAL A 187 19.58 12.73 5.07
N LEU A 188 20.77 12.71 4.46
CA LEU A 188 21.85 11.78 4.86
C LEU A 188 22.35 12.07 6.26
N GLY A 189 22.46 13.36 6.63
CA GLY A 189 22.81 13.80 7.98
C GLY A 189 21.78 13.35 9.02
N GLY A 190 20.50 13.51 8.72
CA GLY A 190 19.40 13.09 9.57
C GLY A 190 19.31 11.56 9.72
N LEU A 191 19.53 10.79 8.65
CA LEU A 191 19.57 9.32 8.70
C LEU A 191 20.72 8.81 9.61
N ARG A 192 21.84 9.52 9.67
CA ARG A 192 22.96 9.18 10.57
C ARG A 192 22.65 9.42 12.04
N ARG A 193 21.92 10.49 12.34
CA ARG A 193 21.60 10.97 13.71
C ARG A 193 20.33 10.36 14.27
N GLY A 194 19.39 10.02 13.39
CA GLY A 194 18.08 9.49 13.77
C GLY A 194 18.15 8.12 14.43
N PRO A 195 17.09 7.72 15.17
CA PRO A 195 17.01 6.42 15.80
C PRO A 195 17.09 5.32 14.74
N LYS A 196 17.95 4.34 14.99
CA LYS A 196 18.05 3.12 14.14
C LYS A 196 16.90 2.18 14.46
N THR A 197 15.74 2.46 13.92
CA THR A 197 14.60 1.54 14.07
C THR A 197 14.85 0.30 13.24
N LYS A 198 14.80 -0.86 13.88
CA LYS A 198 14.87 -2.14 13.17
C LYS A 198 13.63 -2.27 12.29
N ARG A 199 13.84 -2.45 11.00
CA ARG A 199 12.78 -2.73 10.03
C ARG A 199 12.79 -4.20 9.71
N THR A 200 11.65 -4.85 9.89
CA THR A 200 11.48 -6.27 9.58
C THR A 200 10.36 -6.41 8.55
N VAL A 201 10.65 -7.07 7.45
CA VAL A 201 9.62 -7.45 6.47
C VAL A 201 9.04 -8.78 6.91
N VAL A 202 7.72 -8.84 6.99
CA VAL A 202 7.01 -10.05 7.43
C VAL A 202 5.85 -10.40 6.51
N GLY A 203 5.44 -11.64 6.56
CA GLY A 203 4.20 -12.16 5.98
C GLY A 203 3.61 -13.24 6.89
N PHE A 204 2.66 -14.01 6.36
CA PHE A 204 1.96 -15.04 7.11
C PHE A 204 1.95 -16.36 6.31
N PRO A 205 1.96 -17.53 6.98
CA PRO A 205 1.94 -18.84 6.30
C PRO A 205 0.75 -19.02 5.38
N GLY A 206 -0.39 -18.45 5.75
CA GLY A 206 -1.60 -18.45 4.92
C GLY A 206 -1.71 -17.26 3.95
N GLY A 207 -0.65 -16.48 3.74
CA GLY A 207 -0.70 -15.24 2.95
C GLY A 207 -1.26 -14.06 3.73
N MET A 208 -1.26 -12.89 3.09
CA MET A 208 -1.73 -11.65 3.71
C MET A 208 -3.23 -11.68 4.09
N ARG A 209 -4.02 -12.49 3.42
CA ARG A 209 -5.42 -12.72 3.76
C ARG A 209 -5.61 -13.16 5.22
N GLN A 210 -4.65 -13.91 5.78
CA GLN A 210 -4.67 -14.34 7.18
C GLN A 210 -4.75 -13.16 8.16
N LEU A 211 -4.14 -12.02 7.83
CA LEU A 211 -4.26 -10.80 8.64
C LEU A 211 -5.72 -10.31 8.72
N ALA A 212 -6.38 -10.18 7.57
CA ALA A 212 -7.76 -9.70 7.53
C ALA A 212 -8.72 -10.68 8.23
N GLU A 213 -8.52 -11.98 8.01
CA GLU A 213 -9.30 -13.03 8.65
C GLU A 213 -9.13 -13.05 10.18
N ALA A 214 -7.90 -12.90 10.68
CA ALA A 214 -7.62 -12.84 12.11
C ALA A 214 -8.25 -11.61 12.77
N MET A 215 -8.23 -10.46 12.11
CA MET A 215 -8.88 -9.26 12.64
C MET A 215 -10.41 -9.41 12.62
N ALA A 216 -10.97 -9.93 11.55
CA ALA A 216 -12.42 -10.13 11.41
C ALA A 216 -12.97 -11.16 12.39
N SER A 217 -12.22 -12.23 12.70
CA SER A 217 -12.65 -13.28 13.65
C SER A 217 -12.85 -12.78 15.09
N ARG A 218 -12.39 -11.57 15.41
CA ARG A 218 -12.60 -10.92 16.71
C ARG A 218 -13.94 -10.18 16.79
N LEU A 219 -14.59 -9.93 15.67
CA LEU A 219 -15.92 -9.33 15.63
C LEU A 219 -16.99 -10.40 15.90
N PRO A 220 -18.01 -10.11 16.72
CA PRO A 220 -19.21 -10.94 16.78
C PRO A 220 -19.80 -11.12 15.37
N ALA A 221 -20.31 -12.30 15.06
CA ALA A 221 -20.80 -12.61 13.71
C ALA A 221 -21.95 -11.70 13.27
N GLU A 222 -22.79 -11.30 14.22
CA GLU A 222 -23.89 -10.34 14.01
C GLU A 222 -23.43 -8.92 13.73
N ASP A 223 -22.19 -8.58 14.09
CA ASP A 223 -21.63 -7.22 13.96
C ASP A 223 -20.79 -7.03 12.71
N LEU A 224 -20.50 -8.08 11.97
CA LEU A 224 -19.88 -8.03 10.65
C LEU A 224 -20.90 -8.41 9.58
N ARG A 225 -21.33 -7.44 8.78
CA ARG A 225 -22.28 -7.65 7.67
C ARG A 225 -21.52 -7.56 6.34
N LEU A 226 -21.46 -8.67 5.62
CA LEU A 226 -20.87 -8.76 4.29
C LEU A 226 -21.96 -8.81 3.20
N GLY A 227 -21.62 -8.35 2.00
CA GLY A 227 -22.55 -8.34 0.87
C GLY A 227 -23.68 -7.31 1.02
N VAL A 228 -23.49 -6.26 1.84
CA VAL A 228 -24.54 -5.29 2.16
C VAL A 228 -24.30 -3.95 1.45
N VAL A 229 -25.38 -3.32 1.00
CA VAL A 229 -25.34 -2.00 0.37
C VAL A 229 -25.92 -0.97 1.32
N THR A 230 -25.13 0.01 1.72
CA THR A 230 -25.61 1.13 2.54
C THR A 230 -26.64 1.96 1.76
N THR A 231 -27.82 2.15 2.32
CA THR A 231 -28.97 2.84 1.68
C THR A 231 -29.26 4.21 2.28
N SER A 232 -28.80 4.49 3.50
CA SER A 232 -28.99 5.80 4.14
C SER A 232 -27.91 6.09 5.18
N LEU A 233 -27.42 7.33 5.16
CA LEU A 233 -26.49 7.88 6.16
C LEU A 233 -27.05 9.23 6.60
N ARG A 234 -27.67 9.27 7.78
CA ARG A 234 -28.30 10.48 8.32
C ARG A 234 -27.80 10.74 9.73
N ARG A 235 -27.77 12.01 10.11
CA ARG A 235 -27.40 12.44 11.45
C ARG A 235 -28.51 13.24 12.10
N ASP A 236 -28.77 12.98 13.37
CA ASP A 236 -29.63 13.81 14.23
C ASP A 236 -28.92 14.14 15.55
N ALA A 237 -29.70 14.64 16.53
CA ALA A 237 -29.20 14.98 17.86
C ALA A 237 -28.70 13.76 18.66
N ARG A 238 -29.12 12.54 18.30
CA ARG A 238 -28.78 11.28 19.00
C ARG A 238 -27.55 10.60 18.41
N GLY A 239 -27.10 11.00 17.19
CA GLY A 239 -25.97 10.41 16.50
C GLY A 239 -26.25 10.11 15.03
N TRP A 240 -25.55 9.12 14.50
CA TRP A 240 -25.67 8.66 13.13
C TRP A 240 -26.67 7.52 13.00
N HIS A 241 -27.56 7.61 12.02
CA HIS A 241 -28.49 6.55 11.62
C HIS A 241 -28.01 5.98 10.29
N VAL A 242 -27.67 4.69 10.30
CA VAL A 242 -27.13 3.98 9.16
C VAL A 242 -28.10 2.87 8.78
N ALA A 243 -28.58 2.88 7.55
CA ALA A 243 -29.41 1.82 6.99
C ALA A 243 -28.68 1.13 5.84
N TRP A 244 -28.94 -0.15 5.66
CA TRP A 244 -28.37 -0.96 4.58
C TRP A 244 -29.37 -2.01 4.13
N ARG A 245 -29.13 -2.51 2.90
CA ARG A 245 -29.87 -3.64 2.32
C ARG A 245 -28.98 -4.87 2.30
N GLY A 246 -29.48 -5.98 2.83
CA GLY A 246 -28.80 -7.27 2.79
C GLY A 246 -28.87 -7.96 1.42
N PRO A 247 -28.11 -9.07 1.24
CA PRO A 247 -28.15 -9.86 0.01
C PRO A 247 -29.54 -10.46 -0.29
N ASP A 248 -30.35 -10.67 0.73
CA ASP A 248 -31.74 -11.14 0.67
C ASP A 248 -32.76 -10.04 0.33
N GLY A 249 -32.29 -8.78 0.19
CA GLY A 249 -33.12 -7.61 -0.06
C GLY A 249 -33.73 -6.99 1.20
N ALA A 250 -33.53 -7.58 2.38
CA ALA A 250 -34.03 -7.02 3.64
C ALA A 250 -33.31 -5.71 3.99
N GLU A 251 -34.07 -4.73 4.45
CA GLU A 251 -33.53 -3.48 4.96
C GLU A 251 -33.36 -3.56 6.48
N GLU A 252 -32.17 -3.26 6.93
CA GLU A 252 -31.79 -3.17 8.32
C GLU A 252 -31.23 -1.77 8.63
N GLY A 253 -31.22 -1.37 9.90
CA GLY A 253 -30.62 -0.10 10.29
C GLY A 253 -30.28 -0.08 11.77
N VAL A 254 -29.27 0.74 12.10
CA VAL A 254 -28.82 0.97 13.48
C VAL A 254 -28.47 2.43 13.70
N SER A 255 -28.43 2.81 14.98
CA SER A 255 -27.91 4.11 15.41
C SER A 255 -26.56 3.94 16.06
N ALA A 256 -25.65 4.91 15.86
CA ALA A 256 -24.33 4.92 16.46
C ALA A 256 -23.86 6.33 16.79
N LYS A 257 -23.00 6.44 17.81
CA LYS A 257 -22.31 7.70 18.14
C LYS A 257 -21.39 8.15 17.03
N TYR A 258 -20.65 7.21 16.45
CA TYR A 258 -19.67 7.47 15.37
C TYR A 258 -20.05 6.75 14.08
N LEU A 259 -19.79 7.44 12.97
CA LEU A 259 -19.75 6.87 11.62
C LEU A 259 -18.32 6.97 11.11
N VAL A 260 -17.69 5.83 10.86
CA VAL A 260 -16.31 5.76 10.34
C VAL A 260 -16.34 5.26 8.90
N VAL A 261 -15.92 6.10 7.97
CA VAL A 261 -15.86 5.78 6.55
C VAL A 261 -14.46 5.31 6.19
N THR A 262 -14.32 4.03 5.89
CA THR A 262 -13.06 3.43 5.44
C THR A 262 -13.14 2.92 4.01
N ALA A 263 -14.28 3.10 3.36
CA ALA A 263 -14.44 2.88 1.93
C ALA A 263 -13.44 3.76 1.15
N PRO A 264 -12.87 3.26 0.04
CA PRO A 264 -11.99 4.05 -0.81
C PRO A 264 -12.65 5.33 -1.31
N CYS A 265 -11.88 6.43 -1.42
CA CYS A 265 -12.41 7.76 -1.73
C CYS A 265 -13.19 7.84 -3.05
N TRP A 266 -12.89 7.00 -4.02
CA TRP A 266 -13.61 6.94 -5.30
C TRP A 266 -15.00 6.27 -5.24
N HIS A 267 -15.39 5.76 -4.09
CA HIS A 267 -16.74 5.25 -3.84
C HIS A 267 -17.62 6.22 -3.06
N TRP A 268 -17.09 7.37 -2.63
CA TRP A 268 -17.82 8.27 -1.75
C TRP A 268 -19.02 8.95 -2.40
N ALA A 269 -18.96 9.20 -3.73
CA ALA A 269 -20.10 9.70 -4.48
C ALA A 269 -21.32 8.76 -4.47
N SER A 270 -21.07 7.46 -4.30
CA SER A 270 -22.14 6.44 -4.21
C SER A 270 -22.64 6.22 -2.79
N LEU A 271 -21.98 6.78 -1.77
CA LEU A 271 -22.47 6.71 -0.40
C LEU A 271 -23.65 7.67 -0.23
N PRO A 272 -24.77 7.22 0.38
CA PRO A 272 -26.00 7.99 0.50
C PRO A 272 -25.94 9.01 1.64
N PHE A 273 -24.93 9.88 1.60
CA PHE A 273 -24.84 11.06 2.45
C PHE A 273 -25.90 12.10 2.06
N ASP A 274 -26.31 12.88 3.03
CA ASP A 274 -27.11 14.08 2.76
C ASP A 274 -26.27 15.20 2.12
N GLU A 275 -26.96 16.25 1.68
CA GLU A 275 -26.35 17.38 0.97
C GLU A 275 -25.38 18.19 1.85
N THR A 276 -25.37 17.98 3.16
CA THR A 276 -24.48 18.72 4.07
C THR A 276 -23.07 18.17 4.11
N VAL A 277 -22.87 16.86 3.85
CA VAL A 277 -21.57 16.20 3.81
C VAL A 277 -20.98 16.21 2.40
N THR A 278 -21.80 15.98 1.38
CA THR A 278 -21.38 15.79 -0.01
C THR A 278 -20.42 16.86 -0.54
N PRO A 279 -20.60 18.17 -0.25
CA PRO A 279 -19.70 19.21 -0.76
C PRO A 279 -18.23 19.03 -0.38
N PHE A 280 -17.94 18.47 0.81
CA PHE A 280 -16.59 18.23 1.28
C PHE A 280 -15.91 17.05 0.58
N LEU A 281 -16.69 16.17 -0.07
CA LEU A 281 -16.19 14.93 -0.67
C LEU A 281 -15.87 15.10 -2.17
N ARG A 282 -16.38 16.13 -2.84
CA ARG A 282 -16.27 16.32 -4.30
C ARG A 282 -14.83 16.28 -4.82
N ASP A 283 -13.90 16.93 -4.12
CA ASP A 283 -12.49 16.96 -4.54
C ASP A 283 -11.82 15.58 -4.49
N TRP A 284 -12.33 14.67 -3.64
CA TRP A 284 -11.81 13.33 -3.49
C TRP A 284 -12.22 12.39 -4.62
N GLU A 285 -13.35 12.63 -5.26
CA GLU A 285 -13.82 11.85 -6.41
C GLU A 285 -12.85 11.96 -7.59
N ASN A 286 -12.18 13.11 -7.71
CA ASN A 286 -11.19 13.41 -8.74
C ASN A 286 -9.76 12.96 -8.36
N THR A 287 -9.58 12.29 -7.22
CA THR A 287 -8.27 11.75 -6.86
C THR A 287 -7.80 10.76 -7.92
N GLN A 288 -6.59 10.99 -8.44
CA GLN A 288 -5.98 10.05 -9.37
C GLN A 288 -5.70 8.73 -8.64
N VAL A 289 -6.20 7.65 -9.20
CA VAL A 289 -6.00 6.28 -8.70
C VAL A 289 -5.75 5.40 -9.91
N PRO A 290 -4.50 5.33 -10.38
CA PRO A 290 -4.18 4.63 -11.62
C PRO A 290 -4.44 3.13 -11.52
N PRO A 291 -4.80 2.50 -12.64
CA PRO A 291 -4.96 1.05 -12.71
C PRO A 291 -3.59 0.35 -12.64
N VAL A 292 -3.58 -0.80 -12.02
CA VAL A 292 -2.43 -1.73 -12.01
C VAL A 292 -2.94 -3.14 -12.26
N THR A 293 -2.30 -3.85 -13.16
CA THR A 293 -2.49 -5.29 -13.32
C THR A 293 -1.30 -6.04 -12.73
N VAL A 294 -1.59 -7.01 -11.90
CA VAL A 294 -0.60 -7.96 -11.37
C VAL A 294 -0.66 -9.23 -12.18
N VAL A 295 0.45 -9.61 -12.78
CA VAL A 295 0.62 -10.90 -13.44
C VAL A 295 1.60 -11.72 -12.60
N ALA A 296 1.07 -12.72 -11.88
CA ALA A 296 1.86 -13.64 -11.09
C ALA A 296 2.07 -14.94 -11.86
N ARG A 297 3.31 -15.47 -11.83
CA ARG A 297 3.68 -16.67 -12.57
C ARG A 297 4.53 -17.61 -11.72
N GLY A 298 4.15 -18.87 -11.72
CA GLY A 298 4.90 -19.97 -11.16
C GLY A 298 5.75 -20.69 -12.22
N TYR A 299 7.01 -20.94 -11.90
CA TYR A 299 7.94 -21.65 -12.79
C TYR A 299 8.61 -22.81 -12.03
N ALA A 300 9.03 -23.86 -12.73
CA ALA A 300 10.03 -24.77 -12.19
C ALA A 300 11.33 -23.98 -11.93
N ARG A 301 11.99 -24.24 -10.81
CA ARG A 301 13.22 -23.50 -10.44
C ARG A 301 14.32 -23.60 -11.49
N GLU A 302 14.44 -24.76 -12.12
CA GLU A 302 15.43 -25.04 -13.17
C GLU A 302 15.20 -24.24 -14.47
N ASP A 303 13.98 -23.79 -14.74
CA ASP A 303 13.62 -22.98 -15.90
C ASP A 303 13.95 -21.49 -15.71
N VAL A 304 14.43 -21.08 -14.54
CA VAL A 304 14.76 -19.70 -14.19
C VAL A 304 16.26 -19.54 -14.01
N PRO A 305 17.00 -19.01 -15.01
CA PRO A 305 18.45 -18.86 -14.94
C PRO A 305 18.95 -17.93 -13.83
N HIS A 306 18.19 -16.86 -13.55
CA HIS A 306 18.55 -15.90 -12.51
C HIS A 306 18.46 -16.55 -11.11
N PRO A 307 19.42 -16.30 -10.18
CA PRO A 307 19.44 -16.91 -8.84
C PRO A 307 18.25 -16.54 -7.95
N LEU A 308 17.52 -15.47 -8.26
CA LEU A 308 16.42 -14.89 -7.47
C LEU A 308 16.83 -14.58 -6.01
N ASP A 309 18.08 -14.20 -5.79
CA ASP A 309 18.71 -13.90 -4.49
C ASP A 309 18.38 -12.47 -4.01
N GLY A 310 17.14 -12.05 -4.17
CA GLY A 310 16.69 -10.71 -3.85
C GLY A 310 15.19 -10.63 -3.62
N PHE A 311 14.75 -9.43 -3.26
CA PHE A 311 13.33 -9.10 -3.05
C PHE A 311 12.57 -9.02 -4.38
N GLY A 312 13.29 -8.65 -5.45
CA GLY A 312 12.76 -8.35 -6.75
C GLY A 312 13.53 -7.23 -7.42
N TYR A 313 13.02 -6.76 -8.56
CA TYR A 313 13.58 -5.61 -9.24
C TYR A 313 12.52 -4.54 -9.53
N LEU A 314 12.98 -3.30 -9.68
CA LEU A 314 12.21 -2.15 -10.13
C LEU A 314 12.85 -1.59 -11.41
N THR A 315 12.03 -0.93 -12.22
CA THR A 315 12.48 -0.36 -13.50
C THR A 315 12.32 1.16 -13.47
N PRO A 316 13.41 1.95 -13.66
CA PRO A 316 13.31 3.39 -13.84
C PRO A 316 12.50 3.75 -15.08
N GLY A 317 11.70 4.83 -15.01
CA GLY A 317 10.88 5.26 -16.14
C GLY A 317 11.68 5.62 -17.38
N GLY A 318 12.95 6.03 -17.25
CA GLY A 318 13.86 6.32 -18.35
C GLY A 318 14.23 5.09 -19.18
N GLU A 319 14.11 3.87 -18.65
CA GLU A 319 14.38 2.61 -19.36
C GLU A 319 13.24 2.23 -20.32
N ARG A 320 12.10 2.93 -20.28
CA ARG A 320 10.94 2.74 -21.16
C ARG A 320 10.43 1.30 -21.22
N ARG A 321 10.55 0.58 -20.10
CA ARG A 321 9.98 -0.76 -19.96
C ARG A 321 8.50 -0.68 -19.64
N ASP A 322 7.76 -1.74 -19.98
CA ASP A 322 6.31 -1.82 -19.81
C ASP A 322 5.89 -2.41 -18.46
N VAL A 323 6.87 -2.89 -17.68
CA VAL A 323 6.69 -3.43 -16.32
C VAL A 323 7.29 -2.46 -15.30
N LEU A 324 6.54 -2.12 -14.26
CA LEU A 324 7.02 -1.27 -13.17
C LEU A 324 8.10 -1.96 -12.33
N GLY A 325 8.01 -3.28 -12.25
CA GLY A 325 8.93 -4.15 -11.54
C GLY A 325 8.37 -5.55 -11.37
N CYS A 326 9.21 -6.42 -10.83
CA CYS A 326 8.85 -7.80 -10.52
C CYS A 326 9.36 -8.21 -9.15
N LEU A 327 8.46 -8.70 -8.30
CA LEU A 327 8.80 -9.28 -7.00
C LEU A 327 9.13 -10.77 -7.14
N PHE A 328 9.93 -11.29 -6.20
CA PHE A 328 10.29 -12.69 -6.06
C PHE A 328 9.71 -13.28 -4.75
N PRO A 329 8.38 -13.45 -4.64
CA PRO A 329 7.73 -13.78 -3.36
C PRO A 329 8.27 -15.05 -2.71
N SER A 330 8.57 -16.08 -3.50
CA SER A 330 9.12 -17.35 -3.01
C SER A 330 10.55 -17.24 -2.47
N SER A 331 11.30 -16.20 -2.86
CA SER A 331 12.62 -15.90 -2.28
C SER A 331 12.52 -15.09 -0.99
N VAL A 332 11.45 -14.29 -0.87
CA VAL A 332 11.24 -13.40 0.30
C VAL A 332 10.62 -14.16 1.46
N LEU A 333 9.62 -14.98 1.20
CA LEU A 333 8.85 -15.71 2.22
C LEU A 333 8.76 -17.19 1.87
N PRO A 334 9.00 -18.10 2.85
CA PRO A 334 8.85 -19.52 2.61
C PRO A 334 7.38 -19.90 2.33
N GLY A 335 7.19 -20.99 1.58
CA GLY A 335 5.87 -21.55 1.31
C GLY A 335 5.03 -20.78 0.29
N ARG A 336 5.62 -19.86 -0.49
CA ARG A 336 4.90 -19.13 -1.57
C ARG A 336 4.77 -19.94 -2.85
N ALA A 337 5.60 -20.95 -3.03
CA ALA A 337 5.56 -21.88 -4.15
C ALA A 337 5.75 -23.32 -3.66
N PRO A 338 5.27 -24.34 -4.39
CA PRO A 338 5.59 -25.73 -4.12
C PRO A 338 7.10 -25.98 -4.19
N GLU A 339 7.55 -27.08 -3.59
CA GLU A 339 8.96 -27.50 -3.66
C GLU A 339 9.42 -27.63 -5.13
N GLY A 340 10.63 -27.19 -5.41
CA GLY A 340 11.19 -27.18 -6.77
C GLY A 340 10.64 -26.09 -7.68
N HIS A 341 9.77 -25.19 -7.18
CA HIS A 341 9.19 -24.08 -7.95
C HIS A 341 9.51 -22.72 -7.35
N VAL A 342 9.29 -21.69 -8.15
CA VAL A 342 9.44 -20.27 -7.78
C VAL A 342 8.25 -19.46 -8.25
N LEU A 343 7.95 -18.40 -7.52
CA LEU A 343 6.86 -17.46 -7.82
C LEU A 343 7.44 -16.08 -8.13
N LEU A 344 6.96 -15.50 -9.23
CA LEU A 344 7.29 -14.14 -9.70
C LEU A 344 5.99 -13.34 -9.82
N CYS A 345 6.02 -12.05 -9.43
CA CYS A 345 4.86 -11.16 -9.55
C CYS A 345 5.28 -9.88 -10.28
N CYS A 346 4.81 -9.68 -11.52
CA CYS A 346 5.03 -8.49 -12.33
C CYS A 346 3.89 -7.48 -12.16
N PHE A 347 4.23 -6.19 -12.10
CA PHE A 347 3.29 -5.08 -11.95
C PHE A 347 3.29 -4.23 -13.22
N ILE A 348 2.10 -4.01 -13.81
CA ILE A 348 1.92 -3.39 -15.14
C ILE A 348 0.91 -2.25 -15.04
N GLY A 349 1.17 -1.12 -15.71
CA GLY A 349 0.29 0.04 -15.72
C GLY A 349 0.82 1.20 -14.87
N GLY A 350 0.05 1.66 -13.90
CA GLY A 350 0.38 2.84 -13.10
C GLY A 350 0.06 4.16 -13.79
N ASP A 351 0.40 5.28 -13.16
CA ASP A 351 0.01 6.63 -13.58
C ASP A 351 0.62 7.05 -14.94
N ARG A 352 1.81 6.56 -15.27
CA ARG A 352 2.49 6.91 -16.52
C ARG A 352 1.94 6.18 -17.74
N ARG A 353 1.50 4.93 -17.56
CA ARG A 353 1.04 4.06 -18.65
C ARG A 353 -0.20 3.24 -18.26
N PRO A 354 -1.30 3.92 -17.86
CA PRO A 354 -2.51 3.24 -17.38
C PRO A 354 -3.16 2.33 -18.41
N GLU A 355 -2.94 2.60 -19.70
CA GLU A 355 -3.43 1.77 -20.81
C GLU A 355 -2.89 0.34 -20.78
N LEU A 356 -1.65 0.15 -20.30
CA LEU A 356 -1.04 -1.17 -20.24
C LEU A 356 -1.74 -2.10 -19.24
N ALA A 357 -2.26 -1.55 -18.14
CA ALA A 357 -3.02 -2.36 -17.17
C ALA A 357 -4.34 -2.92 -17.75
N ARG A 358 -4.85 -2.32 -18.82
CA ARG A 358 -6.11 -2.71 -19.46
C ARG A 358 -5.93 -3.57 -20.72
N LEU A 359 -4.70 -3.97 -21.02
CA LEU A 359 -4.45 -4.86 -22.15
C LEU A 359 -5.20 -6.19 -22.00
N PRO A 360 -5.62 -6.82 -23.11
CA PRO A 360 -6.13 -8.18 -23.08
C PRO A 360 -5.09 -9.17 -22.51
N ASP A 361 -5.56 -10.27 -21.93
CA ASP A 361 -4.69 -11.27 -21.27
C ASP A 361 -3.56 -11.74 -22.17
N GLU A 362 -3.84 -11.99 -23.45
CA GLU A 362 -2.85 -12.45 -24.41
C GLU A 362 -1.72 -11.41 -24.65
N ALA A 363 -2.07 -10.13 -24.65
CA ALA A 363 -1.07 -9.06 -24.78
C ALA A 363 -0.27 -8.90 -23.48
N LEU A 364 -0.91 -9.04 -22.31
CA LEU A 364 -0.22 -9.06 -21.01
C LEU A 364 0.76 -10.24 -20.91
N ARG A 365 0.37 -11.42 -21.40
CA ARG A 365 1.25 -12.60 -21.40
C ARG A 365 2.51 -12.36 -22.23
N ARG A 366 2.35 -11.85 -23.46
CA ARG A 366 3.49 -11.51 -24.31
C ARG A 366 4.40 -10.46 -23.68
N LEU A 367 3.82 -9.41 -23.15
CA LEU A 367 4.56 -8.35 -22.44
C LEU A 367 5.41 -8.92 -21.31
N VAL A 368 4.82 -9.80 -20.48
CA VAL A 368 5.54 -10.41 -19.34
C VAL A 368 6.56 -11.45 -19.81
N ASP A 369 6.28 -12.20 -20.89
CA ASP A 369 7.25 -13.13 -21.50
C ASP A 369 8.50 -12.39 -21.96
N ASP A 370 8.34 -11.29 -22.71
CA ASP A 370 9.43 -10.45 -23.21
C ASP A 370 10.22 -9.78 -22.04
N GLU A 371 9.51 -9.34 -21.01
CA GLU A 371 10.12 -8.76 -19.82
C GLU A 371 10.98 -9.77 -19.06
N LEU A 372 10.43 -10.93 -18.72
CA LEU A 372 11.13 -11.96 -17.96
C LEU A 372 12.26 -12.62 -18.76
N ALA A 373 12.10 -12.75 -20.09
CA ALA A 373 13.17 -13.19 -20.96
C ALA A 373 14.37 -12.22 -20.97
N THR A 374 14.07 -10.91 -20.98
CA THR A 374 15.10 -9.85 -20.99
C THR A 374 15.80 -9.71 -19.65
N THR A 375 15.02 -9.74 -18.54
CA THR A 375 15.54 -9.40 -17.20
C THR A 375 16.08 -10.60 -16.45
N LEU A 376 15.43 -11.75 -16.54
CA LEU A 376 15.73 -12.97 -15.77
C LEU A 376 16.19 -14.15 -16.64
N GLY A 377 16.18 -14.00 -17.98
CA GLY A 377 16.57 -15.05 -18.94
C GLY A 377 15.55 -16.18 -19.10
N ILE A 378 14.31 -16.00 -18.62
CA ILE A 378 13.26 -17.02 -18.66
C ILE A 378 12.69 -17.11 -20.08
N ARG A 379 12.69 -18.31 -20.67
CA ARG A 379 12.18 -18.59 -22.02
C ARG A 379 11.14 -19.71 -22.08
N LYS A 380 10.83 -20.28 -20.91
CA LYS A 380 9.85 -21.36 -20.75
C LYS A 380 8.49 -20.81 -20.37
N ALA A 381 7.43 -21.50 -20.75
CA ALA A 381 6.08 -21.18 -20.31
C ALA A 381 5.95 -21.40 -18.79
N PRO A 382 5.14 -20.57 -18.09
CA PRO A 382 4.89 -20.77 -16.67
C PRO A 382 4.09 -22.05 -16.42
N ALA A 383 4.35 -22.71 -15.30
CA ALA A 383 3.56 -23.85 -14.83
C ALA A 383 2.15 -23.39 -14.34
N ARG A 384 2.07 -22.17 -13.81
CA ARG A 384 0.82 -21.54 -13.34
C ARG A 384 0.86 -20.03 -13.60
N GLU A 385 -0.31 -19.43 -13.79
CA GLU A 385 -0.46 -17.99 -13.99
C GLU A 385 -1.72 -17.47 -13.31
N TRP A 386 -1.61 -16.27 -12.75
CA TRP A 386 -2.71 -15.49 -12.18
C TRP A 386 -2.64 -14.08 -12.73
N ILE A 387 -3.77 -13.54 -13.19
CA ILE A 387 -3.90 -12.15 -13.65
C ILE A 387 -4.97 -11.48 -12.79
N GLU A 388 -4.58 -10.45 -12.07
CA GLU A 388 -5.48 -9.63 -11.26
C GLU A 388 -5.45 -8.18 -11.72
N ARG A 389 -6.60 -7.62 -12.05
CA ARG A 389 -6.77 -6.24 -12.50
C ARG A 389 -7.32 -5.37 -11.37
N TRP A 390 -6.56 -4.35 -11.01
CA TRP A 390 -7.00 -3.29 -10.12
C TRP A 390 -7.28 -2.05 -10.97
N GLU A 391 -8.55 -1.80 -11.33
CA GLU A 391 -8.93 -0.61 -12.11
C GLU A 391 -8.61 0.70 -11.38
N ARG A 392 -8.58 0.64 -10.05
CA ARG A 392 -8.14 1.70 -9.15
C ARG A 392 -7.27 1.07 -8.06
N ALA A 393 -5.96 1.28 -8.13
CA ALA A 393 -5.01 0.59 -7.26
C ALA A 393 -4.59 1.46 -6.07
N ILE A 394 -3.82 2.51 -6.28
CA ILE A 394 -3.17 3.29 -5.22
C ILE A 394 -3.52 4.77 -5.37
N PRO A 395 -4.12 5.41 -4.35
CA PRO A 395 -4.40 6.85 -4.37
C PRO A 395 -3.11 7.66 -4.52
N GLN A 396 -3.13 8.65 -5.42
CA GLN A 396 -1.98 9.48 -5.69
C GLN A 396 -2.01 10.75 -4.83
N TYR A 397 -0.94 11.00 -4.08
CA TYR A 397 -0.78 12.18 -3.24
C TYR A 397 -0.14 13.32 -4.03
N ASP A 398 -0.92 13.90 -4.94
CA ASP A 398 -0.55 15.03 -5.79
C ASP A 398 -0.66 16.39 -5.05
N ALA A 399 -0.43 17.48 -5.77
CA ALA A 399 -0.50 18.84 -5.23
C ALA A 399 -1.87 19.21 -4.61
N GLY A 400 -2.94 18.49 -4.95
CA GLY A 400 -4.28 18.66 -4.37
C GLY A 400 -4.47 17.98 -3.00
N GLN A 401 -3.55 17.09 -2.61
CA GLN A 401 -3.70 16.31 -1.39
C GLN A 401 -3.91 17.14 -0.12
N PRO A 402 -3.13 18.21 0.17
CA PRO A 402 -3.35 19.02 1.37
C PRO A 402 -4.73 19.68 1.41
N ARG A 403 -5.22 20.13 0.26
CA ARG A 403 -6.58 20.73 0.15
C ARG A 403 -7.66 19.70 0.43
N ARG A 404 -7.53 18.51 -0.15
CA ARG A 404 -8.46 17.39 0.10
C ARG A 404 -8.49 16.98 1.57
N GLU A 405 -7.33 16.89 2.22
CA GLU A 405 -7.25 16.58 3.66
C GLU A 405 -7.88 17.68 4.53
N ALA A 406 -7.70 18.95 4.18
CA ALA A 406 -8.36 20.07 4.84
C ALA A 406 -9.88 20.02 4.70
N ALA A 407 -10.41 19.64 3.53
CA ALA A 407 -11.83 19.45 3.31
C ALA A 407 -12.42 18.32 4.19
N LEU A 408 -11.70 17.19 4.35
CA LEU A 408 -12.12 16.14 5.27
C LEU A 408 -12.12 16.61 6.73
N ALA A 409 -11.10 17.36 7.15
CA ALA A 409 -11.06 17.91 8.51
C ALA A 409 -12.24 18.84 8.76
N GLN A 410 -12.64 19.64 7.77
CA GLN A 410 -13.83 20.48 7.86
C GLN A 410 -15.11 19.65 7.93
N ALA A 411 -15.25 18.59 7.13
CA ALA A 411 -16.38 17.67 7.20
C ALA A 411 -16.51 17.03 8.60
N GLU A 412 -15.38 16.53 9.13
CA GLU A 412 -15.32 15.92 10.47
C GLU A 412 -15.65 16.91 11.59
N ALA A 413 -15.29 18.19 11.44
CA ALA A 413 -15.63 19.25 12.40
C ALA A 413 -17.12 19.67 12.30
N ALA A 414 -17.64 19.79 11.08
CA ALA A 414 -19.04 20.18 10.83
C ALA A 414 -20.03 19.07 11.21
N HIS A 415 -19.60 17.81 11.17
CA HIS A 415 -20.45 16.63 11.44
C HIS A 415 -19.89 15.82 12.60
N PRO A 416 -20.17 16.17 13.87
CA PRO A 416 -19.70 15.44 15.03
C PRO A 416 -19.97 13.94 14.93
N GLY A 417 -18.96 13.14 15.21
CA GLY A 417 -19.01 11.69 15.07
C GLY A 417 -18.65 11.13 13.69
N LEU A 418 -18.54 11.95 12.63
CA LEU A 418 -18.04 11.49 11.32
C LEU A 418 -16.50 11.42 11.34
N ARG A 419 -15.96 10.32 10.81
CA ARG A 419 -14.50 10.13 10.63
C ARG A 419 -14.20 9.41 9.34
N PHE A 420 -13.07 9.77 8.73
CA PHE A 420 -12.57 9.12 7.53
C PHE A 420 -11.18 8.54 7.79
N HIS A 421 -10.95 7.30 7.37
CA HIS A 421 -9.64 6.65 7.49
C HIS A 421 -9.39 5.64 6.37
N GLY A 422 -8.17 5.62 5.82
CA GLY A 422 -7.76 4.68 4.77
C GLY A 422 -6.49 5.13 4.06
N ALA A 423 -6.07 4.34 3.05
CA ALA A 423 -4.87 4.61 2.26
C ALA A 423 -4.90 5.92 1.45
N PHE A 424 -6.00 6.62 1.39
CA PHE A 424 -6.13 7.94 0.80
C PHE A 424 -5.60 9.06 1.71
N ARG A 425 -5.34 8.78 2.99
CA ARG A 425 -4.93 9.75 4.02
C ARG A 425 -3.88 9.13 4.94
N GLY A 426 -2.78 9.83 5.21
CA GLY A 426 -1.79 9.42 6.22
C GLY A 426 -0.83 8.32 5.79
N GLY A 427 -0.80 7.95 4.51
CA GLY A 427 0.12 6.99 3.93
C GLY A 427 -0.56 5.77 3.29
N ILE A 428 0.05 5.30 2.21
CA ILE A 428 -0.51 4.21 1.38
C ILE A 428 -0.10 2.81 1.86
N SER A 429 0.89 2.70 2.76
CA SER A 429 1.35 1.38 3.18
C SER A 429 0.33 0.70 4.09
N LEU A 430 0.26 -0.62 3.99
CA LEU A 430 -0.65 -1.42 4.82
C LEU A 430 -0.40 -1.18 6.31
N MET A 431 0.89 -1.12 6.74
CA MET A 431 1.21 -0.87 8.15
C MET A 431 0.80 0.53 8.63
N GLN A 432 0.96 1.58 7.80
CA GLN A 432 0.48 2.93 8.13
C GLN A 432 -1.05 2.94 8.27
N THR A 433 -1.76 2.25 7.39
CA THR A 433 -3.21 2.10 7.47
C THR A 433 -3.65 1.40 8.76
N LEU A 434 -2.95 0.33 9.17
CA LEU A 434 -3.25 -0.38 10.41
C LEU A 434 -2.98 0.48 11.65
N ARG A 435 -1.82 1.15 11.72
CA ARG A 435 -1.48 2.07 12.83
C ARG A 435 -2.49 3.21 12.95
N GLY A 436 -2.82 3.83 11.83
CA GLY A 436 -3.78 4.93 11.81
C GLY A 436 -5.18 4.50 12.26
N GLY A 437 -5.62 3.30 11.83
CA GLY A 437 -6.89 2.72 12.24
C GLY A 437 -6.93 2.37 13.72
N ASP A 438 -5.86 1.78 14.27
CA ASP A 438 -5.74 1.48 15.70
C ASP A 438 -5.74 2.77 16.54
N ALA A 439 -4.98 3.79 16.11
CA ALA A 439 -4.95 5.09 16.79
C ALA A 439 -6.32 5.78 16.79
N LEU A 440 -7.01 5.77 15.64
CA LEU A 440 -8.37 6.32 15.54
C LEU A 440 -9.33 5.57 16.44
N GLY A 441 -9.35 4.23 16.37
CA GLY A 441 -10.26 3.42 17.20
C GLY A 441 -10.05 3.63 18.69
N ARG A 442 -8.79 3.69 19.14
CA ARG A 442 -8.47 4.03 20.56
C ARG A 442 -8.93 5.43 20.94
N SER A 443 -8.84 6.40 20.05
CA SER A 443 -9.30 7.77 20.28
C SER A 443 -10.82 7.81 20.44
N LEU A 444 -11.57 7.13 19.58
CA LEU A 444 -13.04 7.10 19.59
C LEU A 444 -13.59 6.37 20.83
N ALA A 445 -12.91 5.34 21.29
CA ALA A 445 -13.33 4.58 22.47
C ALA A 445 -13.11 5.33 23.81
N LYS A 446 -12.23 6.35 23.82
CA LYS A 446 -11.98 7.18 25.02
C LYS A 446 -12.88 8.40 25.11
N ALA A 447 -13.48 8.83 24.00
CA ALA A 447 -14.31 10.02 23.88
C ALA A 447 -15.79 9.70 24.11
#